data_129046e1c2a5fa5841d13b1ab96eed90
#
_entry.id   129046e1c2a5fa5841d13b1ab96eed90
#
_cell.length_a   1.000
_cell.length_b   1.000
_cell.length_c   1.000
_cell.angle_alpha   90.00
_cell.angle_beta   90.00
_cell.angle_gamma   90.00
#
_symmetry.space_group_name_H-M   'P 1'
#
loop_
_entity.id
_entity.type
_entity.pdbx_description
1 polymer ?
#
loop_
_entity_poly.entity_id
_entity_poly.type
_entity_poly.pdbx_seq_one_letter_code
_entity_poly.pdbx_strand_id
1 'polypeptide(L)'
;MNYNKKTIYDVDVNGKKVLLRCDFNVPQNKETGEITSNKRIVAALPTIRYLLEHGAAVIACSHLGKPKGEWKTKLTLAPVAQRLSELLGQEVIFAKDIIGEDAQAKAAALQPGQIMLLENLRFDIREEKNDADFAKALADMAEIFVSDAFGTVHRAHASTAGVAAYLPAYSGLLVDKELSIMGKALDDPKRPFVAVLGGAKVSDKIAVINNLLEKADTIIIGGGMAYTFLKAQGKEIGKSLLEEDRLDYAREMIQKAADKGVKFLLPVDHLCAAEFSASAEPVLAEGDIPADLMGMDIGPKTAELYAAAVKGAGTIVWNGPMGVFEFDAFAGGTKAMAKALAESGAVTIVGGGDSASAVEKLGFADKVTHISTGGGASLEFLEGKELPGVACLLDK
;
A
#
# COMPACT_ATOMS: atom_id res chain seq x y z
N MET A 1 5.09 3.38 -16.96
CA MET A 1 3.82 4.13 -16.69
C MET A 1 4.13 5.60 -16.61
N ASN A 2 3.26 6.48 -17.14
CA ASN A 2 3.38 7.92 -16.91
C ASN A 2 2.80 8.25 -15.53
N TYR A 3 3.66 8.74 -14.61
CA TYR A 3 3.27 9.17 -13.26
C TYR A 3 2.99 10.67 -13.17
N ASN A 4 3.31 11.43 -14.24
CA ASN A 4 3.10 12.87 -14.29
C ASN A 4 1.65 13.18 -14.68
N LYS A 5 0.76 13.09 -13.71
CA LYS A 5 -0.68 13.26 -13.87
C LYS A 5 -1.14 14.64 -13.45
N LYS A 6 -2.20 15.15 -14.12
CA LYS A 6 -2.89 16.36 -13.67
C LYS A 6 -3.51 16.14 -12.30
N THR A 7 -3.42 17.15 -11.47
CA THR A 7 -3.91 17.16 -10.10
C THR A 7 -5.09 18.11 -9.94
N ILE A 8 -5.66 18.17 -8.76
CA ILE A 8 -6.69 19.17 -8.41
C ILE A 8 -6.20 20.61 -8.56
N TYR A 9 -4.89 20.86 -8.64
CA TYR A 9 -4.32 22.19 -8.91
C TYR A 9 -4.39 22.60 -10.39
N ASP A 10 -4.61 21.64 -11.29
CA ASP A 10 -4.61 21.85 -12.74
C ASP A 10 -6.04 22.06 -13.31
N VAL A 11 -7.04 22.24 -12.42
CA VAL A 11 -8.44 22.38 -12.80
C VAL A 11 -9.15 23.43 -11.92
N ASP A 12 -10.01 24.24 -12.54
CA ASP A 12 -10.91 25.12 -11.79
C ASP A 12 -12.13 24.31 -11.30
N VAL A 13 -12.24 24.18 -9.98
CA VAL A 13 -13.32 23.44 -9.32
C VAL A 13 -14.42 24.35 -8.77
N ASN A 14 -14.27 25.66 -8.90
CA ASN A 14 -15.22 26.63 -8.35
C ASN A 14 -16.62 26.46 -8.98
N GLY A 15 -17.61 26.27 -8.13
CA GLY A 15 -18.99 26.03 -8.56
C GLY A 15 -19.23 24.67 -9.22
N LYS A 16 -18.23 23.78 -9.25
CA LYS A 16 -18.33 22.46 -9.87
C LYS A 16 -18.71 21.37 -8.90
N LYS A 17 -19.46 20.39 -9.38
CA LYS A 17 -19.70 19.13 -8.66
C LYS A 17 -18.56 18.18 -8.94
N VAL A 18 -17.89 17.75 -7.87
CA VAL A 18 -16.70 16.87 -7.93
C VAL A 18 -17.02 15.52 -7.32
N LEU A 19 -16.93 14.47 -8.12
CA LEU A 19 -16.94 13.09 -7.60
C LEU A 19 -15.55 12.77 -7.07
N LEU A 20 -15.42 12.63 -5.75
CA LEU A 20 -14.17 12.35 -5.07
C LEU A 20 -14.12 10.91 -4.57
N ARG A 21 -13.23 10.09 -5.14
CA ARG A 21 -13.02 8.72 -4.69
C ARG A 21 -11.98 8.69 -3.56
N CYS A 22 -12.46 8.42 -2.34
CA CYS A 22 -11.64 8.28 -1.14
C CYS A 22 -11.42 6.81 -0.77
N ASP A 23 -10.43 6.56 0.09
CA ASP A 23 -10.28 5.29 0.77
C ASP A 23 -10.67 5.42 2.24
N PHE A 24 -11.94 5.15 2.52
CA PHE A 24 -12.52 5.11 3.86
C PHE A 24 -12.74 3.68 4.36
N ASN A 25 -11.97 2.73 3.83
CA ASN A 25 -11.96 1.35 4.31
C ASN A 25 -11.26 1.26 5.68
N VAL A 26 -11.86 1.90 6.65
CA VAL A 26 -11.33 2.01 8.02
C VAL A 26 -11.43 0.68 8.77
N PRO A 27 -10.48 0.40 9.68
CA PRO A 27 -10.62 -0.73 10.59
C PRO A 27 -11.73 -0.44 11.61
N GLN A 28 -12.51 -1.48 11.89
CA GLN A 28 -13.64 -1.41 12.83
C GLN A 28 -13.53 -2.52 13.86
N ASN A 29 -14.05 -2.26 15.06
CA ASN A 29 -14.32 -3.31 16.03
C ASN A 29 -15.37 -4.27 15.45
N LYS A 30 -15.06 -5.57 15.43
CA LYS A 30 -15.92 -6.59 14.81
C LYS A 30 -17.26 -6.79 15.54
N GLU A 31 -17.31 -6.46 16.83
CA GLU A 31 -18.48 -6.61 17.67
C GLU A 31 -19.35 -5.36 17.65
N THR A 32 -18.75 -4.18 17.85
CA THR A 32 -19.46 -2.91 18.00
C THR A 32 -19.64 -2.13 16.70
N GLY A 33 -18.79 -2.39 15.68
CA GLY A 33 -18.74 -1.61 14.44
C GLY A 33 -18.08 -0.25 14.58
N GLU A 34 -17.54 0.09 15.75
CA GLU A 34 -16.84 1.35 15.98
C GLU A 34 -15.54 1.43 15.19
N ILE A 35 -15.25 2.62 14.67
CA ILE A 35 -14.00 2.90 13.97
C ILE A 35 -12.84 2.87 14.98
N THR A 36 -11.87 1.97 14.77
CA THR A 36 -10.71 1.82 15.65
C THR A 36 -9.52 2.67 15.22
N SER A 37 -9.52 3.17 13.99
CA SER A 37 -8.51 4.11 13.49
C SER A 37 -9.11 5.01 12.41
N ASN A 38 -8.88 6.31 12.50
CA ASN A 38 -9.32 7.30 11.53
C ASN A 38 -8.21 7.73 10.54
N LYS A 39 -7.06 7.07 10.53
CA LYS A 39 -5.90 7.43 9.70
C LYS A 39 -6.26 7.62 8.23
N ARG A 40 -7.09 6.74 7.66
CA ARG A 40 -7.51 6.83 6.26
C ARG A 40 -8.40 8.04 5.99
N ILE A 41 -9.27 8.38 6.93
CA ILE A 41 -10.12 9.58 6.82
C ILE A 41 -9.23 10.84 6.89
N VAL A 42 -8.32 10.89 7.85
CA VAL A 42 -7.37 12.01 8.02
C VAL A 42 -6.51 12.20 6.77
N ALA A 43 -6.06 11.11 6.15
CA ALA A 43 -5.26 11.17 4.93
C ALA A 43 -6.01 11.80 3.73
N ALA A 44 -7.32 11.73 3.69
CA ALA A 44 -8.16 12.34 2.65
C ALA A 44 -8.47 13.83 2.92
N LEU A 45 -8.31 14.31 4.14
CA LEU A 45 -8.68 15.69 4.53
C LEU A 45 -8.01 16.78 3.70
N PRO A 46 -6.71 16.71 3.36
CA PRO A 46 -6.08 17.76 2.55
C PRO A 46 -6.79 17.98 1.20
N THR A 47 -7.11 16.92 0.49
CA THR A 47 -7.85 17.00 -0.77
C THR A 47 -9.27 17.53 -0.57
N ILE A 48 -9.98 17.01 0.44
CA ILE A 48 -11.36 17.47 0.73
C ILE A 48 -11.37 18.95 1.08
N ARG A 49 -10.49 19.41 1.97
CA ARG A 49 -10.40 20.82 2.38
C ARG A 49 -10.09 21.72 1.19
N TYR A 50 -9.11 21.34 0.37
CA TYR A 50 -8.79 22.12 -0.83
C TYR A 50 -10.01 22.30 -1.73
N LEU A 51 -10.72 21.22 -2.05
CA LEU A 51 -11.91 21.27 -2.90
C LEU A 51 -13.01 22.16 -2.31
N LEU A 52 -13.30 22.03 -1.02
CA LEU A 52 -14.32 22.83 -0.34
C LEU A 52 -13.94 24.32 -0.28
N GLU A 53 -12.69 24.62 0.06
CA GLU A 53 -12.17 25.99 0.15
C GLU A 53 -12.14 26.69 -1.22
N HIS A 54 -12.03 25.93 -2.31
CA HIS A 54 -12.08 26.45 -3.69
C HIS A 54 -13.48 26.40 -4.32
N GLY A 55 -14.51 26.23 -3.49
CA GLY A 55 -15.90 26.36 -3.93
C GLY A 55 -16.48 25.15 -4.67
N ALA A 56 -15.87 23.98 -4.57
CA ALA A 56 -16.46 22.75 -5.10
C ALA A 56 -17.63 22.26 -4.26
N ALA A 57 -18.61 21.62 -4.90
CA ALA A 57 -19.61 20.77 -4.25
C ALA A 57 -19.09 19.33 -4.33
N VAL A 58 -18.73 18.71 -3.19
CA VAL A 58 -18.01 17.44 -3.14
C VAL A 58 -18.95 16.28 -2.92
N ILE A 59 -18.96 15.34 -3.85
CA ILE A 59 -19.64 14.04 -3.74
C ILE A 59 -18.56 12.99 -3.47
N ALA A 60 -18.32 12.69 -2.19
CA ALA A 60 -17.36 11.70 -1.77
C ALA A 60 -17.95 10.29 -1.90
N CYS A 61 -17.14 9.34 -2.30
CA CYS A 61 -17.51 7.93 -2.36
C CYS A 61 -16.34 7.04 -1.94
N SER A 62 -16.66 5.89 -1.38
CA SER A 62 -15.69 4.90 -0.91
C SER A 62 -16.32 3.52 -0.79
N HIS A 63 -15.47 2.53 -0.64
CA HIS A 63 -15.84 1.19 -0.18
C HIS A 63 -15.51 1.01 1.30
N LEU A 64 -16.14 0.02 1.91
CA LEU A 64 -15.82 -0.48 3.25
C LEU A 64 -15.98 -1.99 3.29
N GLY A 65 -14.91 -2.71 3.62
CA GLY A 65 -14.90 -4.16 3.69
C GLY A 65 -15.17 -4.88 2.37
N LYS A 66 -15.74 -6.07 2.46
CA LYS A 66 -16.04 -6.95 1.33
C LYS A 66 -17.50 -7.48 1.41
N PRO A 67 -18.50 -6.66 1.18
CA PRO A 67 -19.92 -7.07 1.25
C PRO A 67 -20.34 -7.97 0.06
N LYS A 68 -19.60 -7.97 -1.05
CA LYS A 68 -19.85 -8.81 -2.26
C LYS A 68 -21.19 -8.52 -2.95
N GLY A 69 -21.55 -7.26 -3.05
CA GLY A 69 -22.81 -6.84 -3.68
C GLY A 69 -24.06 -7.01 -2.78
N GLU A 70 -23.87 -7.30 -1.50
CA GLU A 70 -24.97 -7.45 -0.54
C GLU A 70 -25.00 -6.27 0.43
N TRP A 71 -26.20 -5.86 0.80
CA TRP A 71 -26.36 -4.89 1.87
C TRP A 71 -26.04 -5.54 3.22
N LYS A 72 -25.04 -4.95 3.92
CA LYS A 72 -24.62 -5.40 5.26
C LYS A 72 -24.55 -4.19 6.18
N THR A 73 -25.49 -4.08 7.11
CA THR A 73 -25.61 -2.94 8.04
C THR A 73 -24.29 -2.61 8.75
N LYS A 74 -23.49 -3.62 9.11
CA LYS A 74 -22.18 -3.43 9.74
C LYS A 74 -21.13 -2.75 8.83
N LEU A 75 -21.36 -2.72 7.51
CA LEU A 75 -20.46 -2.14 6.53
C LEU A 75 -21.02 -0.84 5.91
N THR A 76 -22.03 -0.23 6.55
CA THR A 76 -22.49 1.11 6.16
C THR A 76 -21.41 2.15 6.40
N LEU A 77 -21.35 3.17 5.54
CA LEU A 77 -20.46 4.32 5.70
C LEU A 77 -21.03 5.42 6.61
N ALA A 78 -22.20 5.22 7.21
CA ALA A 78 -22.80 6.21 8.12
C ALA A 78 -21.86 6.63 9.27
N PRO A 79 -21.16 5.72 9.98
CA PRO A 79 -20.18 6.11 11.00
C PRO A 79 -18.99 6.90 10.44
N VAL A 80 -18.60 6.64 9.20
CA VAL A 80 -17.54 7.39 8.52
C VAL A 80 -17.99 8.80 8.21
N ALA A 81 -19.24 8.99 7.74
CA ALA A 81 -19.82 10.31 7.51
C ALA A 81 -19.84 11.15 8.79
N GLN A 82 -20.23 10.56 9.93
CA GLN A 82 -20.20 11.23 11.23
C GLN A 82 -18.78 11.62 11.63
N ARG A 83 -17.83 10.70 11.54
CA ARG A 83 -16.42 10.96 11.88
C ARG A 83 -15.81 12.03 10.98
N LEU A 84 -16.14 11.99 9.69
CA LEU A 84 -15.67 13.00 8.73
C LEU A 84 -16.26 14.38 9.05
N SER A 85 -17.54 14.47 9.45
CA SER A 85 -18.18 15.71 9.92
C SER A 85 -17.45 16.31 11.12
N GLU A 86 -17.11 15.48 12.09
CA GLU A 86 -16.37 15.91 13.29
C GLU A 86 -14.98 16.47 12.92
N LEU A 87 -14.24 15.78 12.04
CA LEU A 87 -12.90 16.17 11.61
C LEU A 87 -12.88 17.42 10.72
N LEU A 88 -13.92 17.62 9.91
CA LEU A 88 -14.07 18.79 9.06
C LEU A 88 -14.61 20.02 9.81
N GLY A 89 -15.35 19.79 10.90
CA GLY A 89 -16.08 20.85 11.61
C GLY A 89 -17.29 21.37 10.82
N GLN A 90 -17.82 20.58 9.88
CA GLN A 90 -19.03 20.88 9.12
C GLN A 90 -19.81 19.61 8.84
N GLU A 91 -21.10 19.78 8.50
CA GLU A 91 -21.96 18.66 8.17
C GLU A 91 -21.50 17.94 6.91
N VAL A 92 -21.43 16.60 6.97
CA VAL A 92 -21.33 15.72 5.81
C VAL A 92 -22.70 15.11 5.58
N ILE A 93 -23.32 15.43 4.45
CA ILE A 93 -24.64 14.92 4.07
C ILE A 93 -24.47 13.44 3.67
N PHE A 94 -25.11 12.53 4.37
CA PHE A 94 -25.01 11.10 4.08
C PHE A 94 -26.17 10.62 3.20
N ALA A 95 -25.85 9.99 2.06
CA ALA A 95 -26.83 9.36 1.19
C ALA A 95 -27.12 7.92 1.64
N LYS A 96 -28.39 7.52 1.58
CA LYS A 96 -28.83 6.18 1.99
C LYS A 96 -28.61 5.11 0.92
N ASP A 97 -28.28 5.53 -0.28
CA ASP A 97 -27.97 4.68 -1.44
C ASP A 97 -26.73 5.19 -2.19
N ILE A 98 -26.38 4.55 -3.30
CA ILE A 98 -25.20 4.88 -4.08
C ILE A 98 -25.56 5.73 -5.31
N ILE A 99 -26.48 5.24 -6.13
CA ILE A 99 -26.95 5.85 -7.37
C ILE A 99 -28.48 5.93 -7.45
N GLY A 100 -29.15 5.68 -6.34
CA GLY A 100 -30.61 5.70 -6.24
C GLY A 100 -31.20 7.10 -6.06
N GLU A 101 -32.47 7.15 -5.77
CA GLU A 101 -33.22 8.43 -5.65
C GLU A 101 -32.65 9.36 -4.57
N ASP A 102 -32.25 8.81 -3.42
CA ASP A 102 -31.73 9.61 -2.31
C ASP A 102 -30.39 10.27 -2.66
N ALA A 103 -29.45 9.49 -3.23
CA ALA A 103 -28.16 10.02 -3.66
C ALA A 103 -28.30 11.07 -4.77
N GLN A 104 -29.13 10.79 -5.78
CA GLN A 104 -29.35 11.71 -6.89
C GLN A 104 -30.00 13.03 -6.42
N ALA A 105 -31.02 12.97 -5.57
CA ALA A 105 -31.67 14.15 -5.03
C ALA A 105 -30.71 15.01 -4.19
N LYS A 106 -29.93 14.39 -3.31
CA LYS A 106 -28.91 15.08 -2.50
C LYS A 106 -27.80 15.66 -3.34
N ALA A 107 -27.31 14.94 -4.35
CA ALA A 107 -26.32 15.45 -5.27
C ALA A 107 -26.82 16.64 -6.09
N ALA A 108 -28.08 16.59 -6.56
CA ALA A 108 -28.69 17.68 -7.28
C ALA A 108 -28.80 18.96 -6.43
N ALA A 109 -29.16 18.83 -5.14
CA ALA A 109 -29.33 19.92 -4.19
C ALA A 109 -27.99 20.44 -3.60
N LEU A 110 -26.90 19.71 -3.75
CA LEU A 110 -25.60 20.04 -3.15
C LEU A 110 -25.06 21.37 -3.68
N GLN A 111 -24.66 22.25 -2.75
CA GLN A 111 -24.15 23.58 -3.05
C GLN A 111 -22.62 23.65 -2.95
N PRO A 112 -21.97 24.61 -3.62
CA PRO A 112 -20.55 24.90 -3.43
C PRO A 112 -20.17 25.04 -1.95
N GLY A 113 -19.06 24.41 -1.55
CA GLY A 113 -18.60 24.36 -0.16
C GLY A 113 -19.26 23.28 0.71
N GLN A 114 -20.23 22.56 0.17
CA GLN A 114 -20.86 21.42 0.86
C GLN A 114 -20.23 20.09 0.40
N ILE A 115 -20.34 19.09 1.27
CA ILE A 115 -19.88 17.74 1.01
C ILE A 115 -20.97 16.72 1.36
N MET A 116 -21.13 15.72 0.52
CA MET A 116 -21.92 14.52 0.81
C MET A 116 -21.05 13.27 0.68
N LEU A 117 -21.47 12.20 1.34
CA LEU A 117 -20.89 10.86 1.23
C LEU A 117 -21.96 9.89 0.76
N LEU A 118 -21.67 9.16 -0.33
CA LEU A 118 -22.51 8.07 -0.83
C LEU A 118 -22.41 6.85 0.11
N GLU A 119 -23.39 5.96 0.06
CA GLU A 119 -23.31 4.69 0.75
C GLU A 119 -22.23 3.78 0.12
N ASN A 120 -21.84 2.73 0.86
CA ASN A 120 -20.75 1.83 0.49
C ASN A 120 -20.90 1.30 -0.94
N LEU A 121 -19.97 1.69 -1.82
CA LEU A 121 -19.96 1.35 -3.23
C LEU A 121 -20.06 -0.16 -3.50
N ARG A 122 -19.52 -0.98 -2.60
CA ARG A 122 -19.50 -2.45 -2.74
C ARG A 122 -20.78 -3.13 -2.30
N PHE A 123 -21.78 -2.38 -1.89
CA PHE A 123 -23.15 -2.92 -1.76
C PHE A 123 -23.77 -3.22 -3.12
N ASP A 124 -23.21 -2.65 -4.19
CA ASP A 124 -23.58 -2.99 -5.55
C ASP A 124 -22.45 -3.78 -6.23
N ILE A 125 -22.75 -4.98 -6.72
CA ILE A 125 -21.74 -5.86 -7.35
C ILE A 125 -21.14 -5.25 -8.62
N ARG A 126 -21.85 -4.32 -9.26
CA ARG A 126 -21.42 -3.63 -10.48
C ARG A 126 -20.18 -2.76 -10.26
N GLU A 127 -19.94 -2.30 -9.02
CA GLU A 127 -18.72 -1.57 -8.66
C GLU A 127 -17.46 -2.40 -8.96
N GLU A 128 -17.38 -3.61 -8.40
CA GLU A 128 -16.21 -4.47 -8.56
C GLU A 128 -16.08 -5.06 -9.97
N LYS A 129 -17.17 -5.12 -10.72
CA LYS A 129 -17.19 -5.56 -12.13
C LYS A 129 -16.85 -4.46 -13.13
N ASN A 130 -16.60 -3.24 -12.67
CA ASN A 130 -16.39 -2.07 -13.53
C ASN A 130 -17.52 -1.92 -14.57
N ASP A 131 -18.76 -2.07 -14.13
CA ASP A 131 -19.93 -1.99 -14.98
C ASP A 131 -20.09 -0.57 -15.54
N ALA A 132 -20.30 -0.48 -16.85
CA ALA A 132 -20.33 0.81 -17.56
C ALA A 132 -21.56 1.65 -17.17
N ASP A 133 -22.72 1.03 -16.97
CA ASP A 133 -23.95 1.76 -16.61
C ASP A 133 -23.87 2.27 -15.17
N PHE A 134 -23.28 1.49 -14.27
CA PHE A 134 -23.03 1.91 -12.90
C PHE A 134 -22.02 3.07 -12.83
N ALA A 135 -20.91 2.95 -13.58
CA ALA A 135 -19.91 4.02 -13.68
C ALA A 135 -20.52 5.31 -14.25
N LYS A 136 -21.35 5.19 -15.29
CA LYS A 136 -22.06 6.33 -15.88
C LYS A 136 -23.01 6.96 -14.88
N ALA A 137 -23.79 6.19 -14.15
CA ALA A 137 -24.71 6.70 -13.14
C ALA A 137 -23.99 7.46 -12.01
N LEU A 138 -22.81 7.01 -11.58
CA LEU A 138 -21.96 7.76 -10.68
C LEU A 138 -21.46 9.08 -11.31
N ALA A 139 -20.99 9.01 -12.55
CA ALA A 139 -20.46 10.16 -13.26
C ALA A 139 -21.51 11.23 -13.55
N ASP A 140 -22.76 10.83 -13.82
CA ASP A 140 -23.86 11.75 -14.14
C ASP A 140 -24.22 12.69 -12.96
N MET A 141 -23.78 12.38 -11.75
CA MET A 141 -23.97 13.25 -10.57
C MET A 141 -22.93 14.40 -10.49
N ALA A 142 -21.87 14.37 -11.30
CA ALA A 142 -20.74 15.29 -11.19
C ALA A 142 -20.24 15.80 -12.54
N GLU A 143 -19.28 16.72 -12.52
CA GLU A 143 -18.65 17.33 -13.71
C GLU A 143 -17.16 17.01 -13.79
N ILE A 144 -16.54 16.63 -12.66
CA ILE A 144 -15.11 16.34 -12.52
C ILE A 144 -14.98 15.10 -11.63
N PHE A 145 -14.02 14.22 -11.97
CA PHE A 145 -13.63 13.09 -11.15
C PHE A 145 -12.25 13.34 -10.53
N VAL A 146 -12.14 13.10 -9.23
CA VAL A 146 -10.87 13.16 -8.49
C VAL A 146 -10.61 11.81 -7.81
N SER A 147 -9.47 11.20 -8.13
CA SER A 147 -9.01 9.95 -7.50
C SER A 147 -8.06 10.28 -6.36
N ASP A 148 -8.44 9.92 -5.14
CA ASP A 148 -7.62 10.13 -3.93
C ASP A 148 -7.49 8.88 -3.06
N ALA A 149 -7.71 7.71 -3.65
CA ALA A 149 -7.69 6.42 -2.99
C ALA A 149 -6.57 5.52 -3.54
N PHE A 150 -5.31 5.85 -3.26
CA PHE A 150 -4.15 5.12 -3.80
C PHE A 150 -4.21 3.61 -3.53
N GLY A 151 -4.73 3.19 -2.37
CA GLY A 151 -4.91 1.78 -2.03
C GLY A 151 -5.81 0.98 -2.98
N THR A 152 -6.57 1.65 -3.85
CA THR A 152 -7.51 1.01 -4.78
C THR A 152 -7.16 1.18 -6.26
N VAL A 153 -6.15 2.00 -6.59
CA VAL A 153 -5.82 2.33 -8.00
C VAL A 153 -5.33 1.15 -8.84
N HIS A 154 -4.93 0.06 -8.18
CA HIS A 154 -4.54 -1.19 -8.86
C HIS A 154 -5.74 -2.01 -9.38
N ARG A 155 -6.95 -1.62 -9.03
CA ARG A 155 -8.18 -2.32 -9.42
C ARG A 155 -8.97 -1.49 -10.43
N ALA A 156 -9.35 -2.10 -11.54
CA ALA A 156 -10.26 -1.51 -12.52
C ALA A 156 -11.71 -1.66 -12.04
N HIS A 157 -12.11 -0.89 -11.01
CA HIS A 157 -13.49 -0.82 -10.54
C HIS A 157 -14.22 0.39 -11.15
N ALA A 158 -15.55 0.42 -11.07
CA ALA A 158 -16.33 1.50 -11.66
C ALA A 158 -15.93 2.87 -11.08
N SER A 159 -15.77 2.99 -9.76
CA SER A 159 -15.41 4.26 -9.09
C SER A 159 -13.93 4.61 -9.14
N THR A 160 -13.05 3.68 -9.52
CA THR A 160 -11.60 3.92 -9.57
C THR A 160 -11.09 4.19 -10.99
N ALA A 161 -11.70 3.56 -11.99
CA ALA A 161 -11.29 3.67 -13.39
C ALA A 161 -12.47 3.95 -14.32
N GLY A 162 -13.61 3.26 -14.15
CA GLY A 162 -14.74 3.33 -15.09
C GLY A 162 -15.33 4.73 -15.27
N VAL A 163 -15.43 5.51 -14.19
CA VAL A 163 -15.95 6.90 -14.23
C VAL A 163 -15.12 7.84 -15.09
N ALA A 164 -13.84 7.55 -15.31
CA ALA A 164 -12.96 8.35 -16.14
C ALA A 164 -13.30 8.27 -17.64
N ALA A 165 -14.13 7.31 -18.06
CA ALA A 165 -14.69 7.28 -19.40
C ALA A 165 -15.73 8.39 -19.66
N TYR A 166 -16.28 8.97 -18.59
CA TYR A 166 -17.39 9.95 -18.66
C TYR A 166 -17.04 11.31 -18.09
N LEU A 167 -16.01 11.41 -17.24
CA LEU A 167 -15.58 12.64 -16.58
C LEU A 167 -14.08 12.89 -16.79
N PRO A 168 -13.65 14.15 -16.91
CA PRO A 168 -12.23 14.46 -16.80
C PRO A 168 -11.71 14.08 -15.42
N ALA A 169 -10.60 13.32 -15.40
CA ALA A 169 -10.09 12.65 -14.20
C ALA A 169 -8.75 13.26 -13.75
N TYR A 170 -8.69 13.64 -12.50
CA TYR A 170 -7.52 14.27 -11.86
C TYR A 170 -7.10 13.49 -10.62
N SER A 171 -5.83 13.58 -10.23
CA SER A 171 -5.40 13.06 -8.95
C SER A 171 -5.72 14.02 -7.80
N GLY A 172 -6.15 13.47 -6.68
CA GLY A 172 -6.11 14.17 -5.40
C GLY A 172 -4.68 14.24 -4.85
N LEU A 173 -4.51 14.97 -3.74
CA LEU A 173 -3.19 15.21 -3.15
C LEU A 173 -2.52 13.96 -2.58
N LEU A 174 -3.32 13.00 -2.08
CA LEU A 174 -2.80 11.72 -1.59
C LEU A 174 -2.21 10.90 -2.73
N VAL A 175 -2.96 10.74 -3.82
CA VAL A 175 -2.50 9.98 -5.00
C VAL A 175 -1.31 10.68 -5.65
N ASP A 176 -1.33 12.00 -5.79
CA ASP A 176 -0.20 12.77 -6.34
C ASP A 176 1.07 12.59 -5.52
N LYS A 177 0.97 12.64 -4.20
CA LYS A 177 2.11 12.40 -3.29
C LYS A 177 2.69 11.01 -3.48
N GLU A 178 1.83 9.97 -3.53
CA GLU A 178 2.26 8.58 -3.74
C GLU A 178 2.97 8.42 -5.10
N LEU A 179 2.37 8.93 -6.17
CA LEU A 179 2.93 8.86 -7.52
C LEU A 179 4.27 9.61 -7.63
N SER A 180 4.35 10.80 -7.05
CA SER A 180 5.56 11.63 -7.09
C SER A 180 6.72 10.97 -6.35
N ILE A 181 6.48 10.41 -5.16
CA ILE A 181 7.53 9.81 -4.34
C ILE A 181 7.94 8.45 -4.91
N MET A 182 6.98 7.57 -5.15
CA MET A 182 7.27 6.21 -5.62
C MET A 182 7.72 6.18 -7.08
N GLY A 183 7.13 7.02 -7.94
CA GLY A 183 7.51 7.13 -9.34
C GLY A 183 8.96 7.59 -9.49
N LYS A 184 9.33 8.64 -8.77
CA LYS A 184 10.72 9.13 -8.77
C LYS A 184 11.71 8.08 -8.23
N ALA A 185 11.32 7.34 -7.19
CA ALA A 185 12.17 6.29 -6.63
C ALA A 185 12.43 5.13 -7.59
N LEU A 186 11.51 4.85 -8.52
CA LEU A 186 11.66 3.77 -9.49
C LEU A 186 12.28 4.22 -10.82
N ASP A 187 11.96 5.43 -11.29
CA ASP A 187 12.35 5.86 -12.62
C ASP A 187 13.61 6.73 -12.62
N ASP A 188 13.84 7.51 -11.56
CA ASP A 188 15.03 8.36 -11.39
C ASP A 188 15.47 8.36 -9.91
N PRO A 189 15.91 7.19 -9.37
CA PRO A 189 16.31 7.09 -7.98
C PRO A 189 17.60 7.84 -7.72
N LYS A 190 17.69 8.49 -6.57
CA LYS A 190 18.98 8.93 -6.05
C LYS A 190 19.79 7.70 -5.67
N ARG A 191 20.94 7.52 -6.33
CA ARG A 191 21.77 6.31 -6.15
C ARG A 191 22.79 6.46 -5.01
N PRO A 192 23.25 5.36 -4.39
CA PRO A 192 22.83 3.97 -4.65
C PRO A 192 21.36 3.69 -4.30
N PHE A 193 20.69 2.89 -5.14
CA PHE A 193 19.32 2.45 -4.91
C PHE A 193 19.31 1.04 -4.29
N VAL A 194 18.78 0.93 -3.08
CA VAL A 194 18.68 -0.33 -2.33
C VAL A 194 17.24 -0.74 -2.21
N ALA A 195 16.91 -1.96 -2.59
CA ALA A 195 15.61 -2.57 -2.36
C ALA A 195 15.71 -3.60 -1.23
N VAL A 196 14.85 -3.48 -0.23
CA VAL A 196 14.74 -4.41 0.90
C VAL A 196 13.43 -5.15 0.77
N LEU A 197 13.50 -6.47 0.55
CA LEU A 197 12.35 -7.33 0.33
C LEU A 197 12.27 -8.41 1.39
N GLY A 198 11.11 -8.57 1.98
CA GLY A 198 10.81 -9.61 2.96
C GLY A 198 9.41 -10.18 2.77
N GLY A 199 8.95 -10.91 3.76
CA GLY A 199 7.69 -11.62 3.72
C GLY A 199 7.85 -13.14 3.70
N ALA A 200 6.73 -13.86 3.64
CA ALA A 200 6.74 -15.31 3.84
C ALA A 200 7.17 -16.09 2.58
N LYS A 201 6.77 -15.65 1.38
CA LYS A 201 6.85 -16.44 0.15
C LYS A 201 7.53 -15.71 -1.00
N VAL A 202 8.40 -16.45 -1.72
CA VAL A 202 9.00 -15.98 -2.97
C VAL A 202 7.95 -15.73 -4.05
N SER A 203 6.94 -16.61 -4.13
CA SER A 203 5.86 -16.54 -5.12
C SER A 203 5.11 -15.20 -5.09
N ASP A 204 5.00 -14.57 -3.92
CA ASP A 204 4.35 -13.28 -3.75
C ASP A 204 5.22 -12.10 -4.21
N LYS A 205 6.51 -12.32 -4.49
CA LYS A 205 7.49 -11.27 -4.82
C LYS A 205 8.17 -11.43 -6.19
N ILE A 206 7.79 -12.43 -6.97
CA ILE A 206 8.43 -12.74 -8.26
C ILE A 206 8.50 -11.50 -9.17
N ALA A 207 7.36 -10.84 -9.37
CA ALA A 207 7.30 -9.70 -10.26
C ALA A 207 8.06 -8.49 -9.71
N VAL A 208 8.04 -8.29 -8.39
CA VAL A 208 8.81 -7.24 -7.71
C VAL A 208 10.32 -7.46 -7.88
N ILE A 209 10.80 -8.68 -7.63
CA ILE A 209 12.22 -9.03 -7.77
C ILE A 209 12.67 -8.82 -9.22
N ASN A 210 11.90 -9.30 -10.20
CA ASN A 210 12.21 -9.12 -11.60
C ASN A 210 12.32 -7.64 -12.00
N ASN A 211 11.38 -6.81 -11.57
CA ASN A 211 11.41 -5.38 -11.89
C ASN A 211 12.57 -4.66 -11.19
N LEU A 212 12.82 -4.97 -9.92
CA LEU A 212 13.88 -4.31 -9.14
C LEU A 212 15.29 -4.74 -9.53
N LEU A 213 15.47 -5.96 -10.07
CA LEU A 213 16.75 -6.38 -10.67
C LEU A 213 17.18 -5.52 -11.86
N GLU A 214 16.21 -4.88 -12.54
CA GLU A 214 16.50 -3.95 -13.63
C GLU A 214 16.85 -2.52 -13.15
N LYS A 215 16.58 -2.21 -11.88
CA LYS A 215 16.59 -0.83 -11.36
C LYS A 215 17.53 -0.61 -10.18
N ALA A 216 17.63 -1.58 -9.27
CA ALA A 216 18.36 -1.43 -8.01
C ALA A 216 19.86 -1.76 -8.16
N ASP A 217 20.68 -1.14 -7.33
CA ASP A 217 22.10 -1.44 -7.19
C ASP A 217 22.33 -2.59 -6.18
N THR A 218 21.44 -2.72 -5.21
CA THR A 218 21.46 -3.77 -4.19
C THR A 218 20.06 -4.24 -3.88
N ILE A 219 19.87 -5.55 -3.77
CA ILE A 219 18.65 -6.19 -3.27
C ILE A 219 18.96 -6.96 -2.01
N ILE A 220 18.23 -6.70 -0.96
CA ILE A 220 18.32 -7.35 0.35
C ILE A 220 17.10 -8.23 0.53
N ILE A 221 17.30 -9.49 0.87
CA ILE A 221 16.23 -10.47 1.09
C ILE A 221 16.17 -10.87 2.55
N GLY A 222 14.97 -10.81 3.13
CA GLY A 222 14.69 -11.27 4.49
C GLY A 222 13.35 -12.00 4.57
N GLY A 223 12.93 -12.31 5.79
CA GLY A 223 11.69 -13.04 6.03
C GLY A 223 11.72 -14.51 5.58
N GLY A 224 10.57 -15.16 5.58
CA GLY A 224 10.44 -16.58 5.22
C GLY A 224 10.88 -16.89 3.80
N MET A 225 10.72 -15.95 2.87
CA MET A 225 11.15 -16.13 1.47
C MET A 225 12.67 -16.34 1.33
N ALA A 226 13.47 -15.88 2.28
CA ALA A 226 14.93 -16.03 2.24
C ALA A 226 15.36 -17.49 2.26
N TYR A 227 14.61 -18.36 2.93
CA TYR A 227 14.97 -19.78 3.08
C TYR A 227 14.88 -20.55 1.77
N THR A 228 13.98 -20.19 0.87
CA THR A 228 13.93 -20.75 -0.49
C THR A 228 15.19 -20.39 -1.27
N PHE A 229 15.68 -19.15 -1.18
CA PHE A 229 16.94 -18.72 -1.79
C PHE A 229 18.15 -19.44 -1.18
N LEU A 230 18.20 -19.58 0.14
CA LEU A 230 19.27 -20.29 0.84
C LEU A 230 19.31 -21.77 0.46
N LYS A 231 18.15 -22.44 0.39
CA LYS A 231 18.06 -23.84 -0.06
C LYS A 231 18.50 -23.99 -1.51
N ALA A 232 18.14 -23.02 -2.36
CA ALA A 232 18.61 -22.99 -3.75
C ALA A 232 20.15 -22.90 -3.88
N GLN A 233 20.82 -22.33 -2.88
CA GLN A 233 22.28 -22.29 -2.76
C GLN A 233 22.90 -23.52 -2.10
N GLY A 234 22.10 -24.53 -1.76
CA GLY A 234 22.56 -25.76 -1.10
C GLY A 234 22.70 -25.67 0.41
N LYS A 235 22.15 -24.63 1.06
CA LYS A 235 22.11 -24.52 2.52
C LYS A 235 21.03 -25.38 3.12
N GLU A 236 21.27 -25.87 4.34
CA GLU A 236 20.22 -26.52 5.13
C GLU A 236 19.39 -25.50 5.89
N ILE A 237 18.07 -25.64 5.83
CA ILE A 237 17.11 -24.67 6.38
C ILE A 237 16.18 -25.28 7.45
N GLY A 238 16.43 -26.51 7.88
CA GLY A 238 15.62 -27.21 8.89
C GLY A 238 14.14 -27.28 8.49
N LYS A 239 13.27 -26.91 9.43
CA LYS A 239 11.81 -26.86 9.23
C LYS A 239 11.31 -25.52 8.69
N SER A 240 12.20 -24.63 8.23
CA SER A 240 11.83 -23.31 7.72
C SER A 240 10.89 -23.38 6.53
N LEU A 241 10.16 -22.28 6.28
CA LEU A 241 9.31 -22.16 5.10
C LEU A 241 10.11 -22.43 3.83
N LEU A 242 9.57 -23.25 2.94
CA LEU A 242 10.18 -23.60 1.67
C LEU A 242 9.13 -23.71 0.58
N GLU A 243 9.39 -23.09 -0.55
CA GLU A 243 8.66 -23.29 -1.80
C GLU A 243 9.56 -24.11 -2.76
N GLU A 244 9.45 -25.43 -2.72
CA GLU A 244 10.30 -26.34 -3.52
C GLU A 244 10.16 -26.09 -5.02
N ASP A 245 8.96 -25.76 -5.48
CA ASP A 245 8.66 -25.44 -6.88
C ASP A 245 9.26 -24.09 -7.33
N ARG A 246 9.87 -23.31 -6.43
CA ARG A 246 10.53 -22.03 -6.69
C ARG A 246 12.06 -22.06 -6.59
N LEU A 247 12.66 -23.22 -6.32
CA LEU A 247 14.11 -23.32 -6.19
C LEU A 247 14.86 -22.96 -7.49
N ASP A 248 14.37 -23.40 -8.63
CA ASP A 248 14.96 -23.05 -9.92
C ASP A 248 14.84 -21.55 -10.21
N TYR A 249 13.69 -20.96 -9.93
CA TYR A 249 13.48 -19.53 -10.00
C TYR A 249 14.46 -18.76 -9.08
N ALA A 250 14.64 -19.21 -7.85
CA ALA A 250 15.57 -18.58 -6.91
C ALA A 250 17.01 -18.61 -7.42
N ARG A 251 17.48 -19.73 -7.99
CA ARG A 251 18.80 -19.85 -8.63
C ARG A 251 18.95 -18.88 -9.81
N GLU A 252 17.92 -18.82 -10.65
CA GLU A 252 17.88 -17.92 -11.80
C GLU A 252 17.99 -16.44 -11.36
N MET A 253 17.28 -16.02 -10.32
CA MET A 253 17.32 -14.64 -9.81
C MET A 253 18.67 -14.28 -9.21
N ILE A 254 19.30 -15.20 -8.47
CA ILE A 254 20.65 -15.01 -7.94
C ILE A 254 21.65 -14.84 -9.10
N GLN A 255 21.57 -15.68 -10.13
CA GLN A 255 22.42 -15.58 -11.31
C GLN A 255 22.16 -14.30 -12.10
N LYS A 256 20.92 -13.93 -12.32
CA LYS A 256 20.53 -12.69 -13.00
C LYS A 256 21.09 -11.46 -12.27
N ALA A 257 21.04 -11.45 -10.95
CA ALA A 257 21.64 -10.37 -10.15
C ALA A 257 23.15 -10.27 -10.38
N ALA A 258 23.85 -11.42 -10.35
CA ALA A 258 25.28 -11.47 -10.62
C ALA A 258 25.64 -10.96 -12.04
N ASP A 259 24.90 -11.40 -13.05
CA ASP A 259 25.10 -11.00 -14.45
C ASP A 259 24.88 -9.48 -14.66
N LYS A 260 23.99 -8.88 -13.89
CA LYS A 260 23.70 -7.43 -13.94
C LYS A 260 24.57 -6.59 -13.01
N GLY A 261 25.43 -7.22 -12.21
CA GLY A 261 26.23 -6.52 -11.19
C GLY A 261 25.42 -5.98 -10.03
N VAL A 262 24.22 -6.48 -9.81
CA VAL A 262 23.37 -6.15 -8.65
C VAL A 262 23.82 -6.98 -7.44
N LYS A 263 24.09 -6.33 -6.32
CA LYS A 263 24.38 -7.02 -5.07
C LYS A 263 23.11 -7.68 -4.55
N PHE A 264 23.15 -8.99 -4.37
CA PHE A 264 22.01 -9.77 -3.88
C PHE A 264 22.35 -10.37 -2.51
N LEU A 265 21.83 -9.79 -1.43
CA LEU A 265 22.20 -10.14 -0.07
C LEU A 265 21.16 -11.06 0.55
N LEU A 266 21.65 -12.18 1.08
CA LEU A 266 20.89 -13.19 1.81
C LEU A 266 21.34 -13.27 3.26
N PRO A 267 20.52 -13.74 4.20
CA PRO A 267 20.91 -13.91 5.60
C PRO A 267 22.08 -14.88 5.76
N VAL A 268 23.00 -14.54 6.66
CA VAL A 268 24.17 -15.36 7.01
C VAL A 268 24.03 -16.02 8.37
N ASP A 269 23.11 -15.55 9.19
CA ASP A 269 22.70 -16.14 10.47
C ASP A 269 21.21 -15.92 10.71
N HIS A 270 20.65 -16.69 11.61
CA HIS A 270 19.19 -16.79 11.81
C HIS A 270 18.85 -16.91 13.28
N LEU A 271 17.80 -16.22 13.71
CA LEU A 271 17.09 -16.53 14.93
C LEU A 271 16.01 -17.58 14.62
N CYS A 272 16.15 -18.73 15.24
CA CYS A 272 15.32 -19.91 15.00
C CYS A 272 14.49 -20.27 16.22
N ALA A 273 13.51 -21.14 16.02
CA ALA A 273 12.70 -21.75 17.07
C ALA A 273 12.34 -23.19 16.71
N ALA A 274 12.02 -23.99 17.74
CA ALA A 274 11.56 -25.36 17.53
C ALA A 274 10.11 -25.41 17.01
N GLU A 275 9.33 -24.37 17.28
CA GLU A 275 7.92 -24.23 16.88
C GLU A 275 7.56 -22.79 16.57
N PHE A 276 6.52 -22.60 15.77
CA PHE A 276 5.97 -21.26 15.47
C PHE A 276 5.07 -20.81 16.62
N SER A 277 5.65 -20.14 17.61
CA SER A 277 4.97 -19.67 18.82
C SER A 277 5.59 -18.39 19.33
N ALA A 278 4.75 -17.49 19.87
CA ALA A 278 5.20 -16.26 20.52
C ALA A 278 6.03 -16.53 21.80
N SER A 279 5.83 -17.71 22.41
CA SER A 279 6.57 -18.15 23.61
C SER A 279 7.75 -19.06 23.29
N ALA A 280 8.04 -19.32 22.02
CA ALA A 280 9.18 -20.15 21.61
C ALA A 280 10.50 -19.47 21.99
N GLU A 281 11.44 -20.25 22.48
CA GLU A 281 12.75 -19.76 22.89
C GLU A 281 13.64 -19.54 21.66
N PRO A 282 14.21 -18.34 21.46
CA PRO A 282 15.07 -18.06 20.32
C PRO A 282 16.39 -18.82 20.39
N VAL A 283 16.77 -19.44 19.29
CA VAL A 283 18.05 -20.14 19.12
C VAL A 283 18.79 -19.53 17.94
N LEU A 284 20.02 -19.05 18.16
CA LEU A 284 20.85 -18.52 17.08
C LEU A 284 21.48 -19.67 16.28
N ALA A 285 21.32 -19.63 14.96
CA ALA A 285 21.99 -20.53 14.02
C ALA A 285 22.83 -19.72 13.04
N GLU A 286 24.10 -20.10 12.88
CA GLU A 286 25.00 -19.50 11.91
C GLU A 286 25.14 -20.41 10.67
N GLY A 287 24.91 -19.88 9.49
CA GLY A 287 24.96 -20.66 8.24
C GLY A 287 23.74 -21.59 8.09
N ASP A 288 23.94 -22.88 8.28
CA ASP A 288 22.87 -23.87 8.18
C ASP A 288 21.94 -23.86 9.41
N ILE A 289 20.65 -24.08 9.18
CA ILE A 289 19.66 -24.21 10.25
C ILE A 289 19.51 -25.70 10.62
N PRO A 290 19.64 -26.06 11.91
CA PRO A 290 19.43 -27.44 12.37
C PRO A 290 18.08 -28.03 11.94
N ALA A 291 18.05 -29.36 11.72
CA ALA A 291 16.89 -30.06 11.18
C ALA A 291 15.62 -29.96 12.03
N ASP A 292 15.76 -29.73 13.33
CA ASP A 292 14.67 -29.61 14.30
C ASP A 292 14.21 -28.17 14.54
N LEU A 293 14.86 -27.21 13.91
CA LEU A 293 14.55 -25.77 14.05
C LEU A 293 13.99 -25.15 12.76
N MET A 294 13.26 -24.08 12.91
CA MET A 294 12.79 -23.20 11.82
C MET A 294 13.29 -21.79 12.01
N GLY A 295 13.68 -21.13 10.93
CA GLY A 295 14.01 -19.71 10.95
C GLY A 295 12.79 -18.83 11.24
N MET A 296 12.95 -17.87 12.14
CA MET A 296 11.90 -16.94 12.58
C MET A 296 12.27 -15.48 12.32
N ASP A 297 13.57 -15.18 12.31
CA ASP A 297 14.08 -13.82 12.06
C ASP A 297 15.51 -13.91 11.53
N ILE A 298 16.03 -12.81 10.98
CA ILE A 298 17.46 -12.67 10.70
C ILE A 298 18.24 -12.58 12.00
N GLY A 299 19.47 -13.11 11.98
CA GLY A 299 20.37 -13.02 13.11
C GLY A 299 21.11 -11.67 13.19
N PRO A 300 21.88 -11.45 14.27
CA PRO A 300 22.58 -10.18 14.51
C PRO A 300 23.64 -9.87 13.45
N LYS A 301 24.39 -10.86 12.95
CA LYS A 301 25.38 -10.68 11.87
C LYS A 301 24.71 -10.23 10.56
N THR A 302 23.56 -10.79 10.24
CA THR A 302 22.75 -10.39 9.10
C THR A 302 22.25 -8.96 9.28
N ALA A 303 21.76 -8.60 10.47
CA ALA A 303 21.30 -7.24 10.76
C ALA A 303 22.41 -6.20 10.56
N GLU A 304 23.63 -6.50 11.01
CA GLU A 304 24.80 -5.64 10.79
C GLU A 304 25.16 -5.54 9.29
N LEU A 305 25.17 -6.66 8.58
CA LEU A 305 25.42 -6.71 7.14
C LEU A 305 24.42 -5.84 6.36
N TYR A 306 23.14 -5.95 6.70
CA TYR A 306 22.06 -5.20 6.03
C TYR A 306 22.09 -3.73 6.39
N ALA A 307 22.37 -3.39 7.64
CA ALA A 307 22.57 -2.00 8.07
C ALA A 307 23.74 -1.34 7.32
N ALA A 308 24.85 -2.07 7.16
CA ALA A 308 26.00 -1.59 6.38
C ALA A 308 25.64 -1.40 4.89
N ALA A 309 24.82 -2.28 4.33
CA ALA A 309 24.42 -2.22 2.91
C ALA A 309 23.51 -1.01 2.60
N VAL A 310 22.71 -0.55 3.55
CA VAL A 310 21.86 0.65 3.38
C VAL A 310 22.53 1.95 3.75
N LYS A 311 23.66 1.87 4.46
CA LYS A 311 24.44 3.06 4.83
C LYS A 311 24.98 3.75 3.58
N GLY A 312 24.71 5.04 3.45
CA GLY A 312 25.14 5.82 2.29
C GLY A 312 24.28 5.62 1.04
N ALA A 313 23.18 4.87 1.11
CA ALA A 313 22.21 4.80 0.05
C ALA A 313 21.58 6.17 -0.24
N GLY A 314 21.22 6.42 -1.49
CA GLY A 314 20.45 7.61 -1.89
C GLY A 314 18.95 7.38 -1.80
N THR A 315 18.52 6.16 -2.17
CA THR A 315 17.11 5.74 -2.14
C THR A 315 17.02 4.32 -1.57
N ILE A 316 16.07 4.10 -0.66
CA ILE A 316 15.76 2.78 -0.12
C ILE A 316 14.25 2.54 -0.25
N VAL A 317 13.88 1.43 -0.86
CA VAL A 317 12.50 0.94 -0.89
C VAL A 317 12.43 -0.34 -0.09
N TRP A 318 11.53 -0.41 0.88
CA TRP A 318 11.33 -1.57 1.74
C TRP A 318 9.91 -2.12 1.63
N ASN A 319 9.79 -3.40 1.33
CA ASN A 319 8.53 -4.12 1.25
C ASN A 319 8.65 -5.53 1.85
N GLY A 320 8.03 -5.74 2.99
CA GLY A 320 8.00 -7.00 3.74
C GLY A 320 8.97 -7.07 4.92
N PRO A 321 8.53 -7.58 6.08
CA PRO A 321 9.33 -7.67 7.29
C PRO A 321 10.48 -8.68 7.15
N MET A 322 11.51 -8.53 7.99
CA MET A 322 12.70 -9.39 7.99
C MET A 322 12.49 -10.68 8.79
N GLY A 323 11.45 -10.77 9.59
CA GLY A 323 11.13 -11.89 10.44
C GLY A 323 9.69 -11.82 10.94
N VAL A 324 9.34 -12.68 11.88
CA VAL A 324 8.02 -12.75 12.53
C VAL A 324 7.93 -11.65 13.59
N PHE A 325 7.84 -10.41 13.15
CA PHE A 325 7.87 -9.21 14.01
C PHE A 325 6.67 -9.09 14.96
N GLU A 326 5.61 -9.85 14.70
CA GLU A 326 4.45 -9.95 15.58
C GLU A 326 4.80 -10.56 16.94
N PHE A 327 5.83 -11.40 16.98
CA PHE A 327 6.39 -11.99 18.19
C PHE A 327 7.60 -11.18 18.65
N ASP A 328 7.54 -10.61 19.84
CA ASP A 328 8.57 -9.70 20.34
C ASP A 328 9.98 -10.32 20.32
N ALA A 329 10.09 -11.63 20.57
CA ALA A 329 11.36 -12.36 20.53
C ALA A 329 12.01 -12.42 19.14
N PHE A 330 11.21 -12.24 18.08
CA PHE A 330 11.62 -12.33 16.68
C PHE A 330 11.39 -11.04 15.90
N ALA A 331 11.24 -9.92 16.60
CA ALA A 331 11.08 -8.59 16.02
C ALA A 331 12.41 -7.85 15.81
N GLY A 332 13.50 -8.38 16.32
CA GLY A 332 14.81 -7.71 16.36
C GLY A 332 15.37 -7.37 14.99
N GLY A 333 15.25 -8.26 14.04
CA GLY A 333 15.74 -8.06 12.66
C GLY A 333 14.96 -6.96 11.94
N THR A 334 13.65 -6.97 12.02
CA THR A 334 12.78 -5.92 11.45
C THR A 334 13.04 -4.57 12.11
N LYS A 335 13.24 -4.54 13.43
CA LYS A 335 13.62 -3.33 14.17
C LYS A 335 14.98 -2.78 13.74
N ALA A 336 15.98 -3.65 13.58
CA ALA A 336 17.31 -3.25 13.12
C ALA A 336 17.25 -2.65 11.71
N MET A 337 16.45 -3.22 10.80
CA MET A 337 16.25 -2.66 9.47
C MET A 337 15.55 -1.30 9.52
N ALA A 338 14.48 -1.15 10.29
CA ALA A 338 13.78 0.13 10.46
C ALA A 338 14.72 1.22 11.00
N LYS A 339 15.55 0.88 12.00
CA LYS A 339 16.57 1.78 12.53
C LYS A 339 17.61 2.17 11.48
N ALA A 340 18.11 1.21 10.71
CA ALA A 340 19.08 1.45 9.66
C ALA A 340 18.54 2.39 8.56
N LEU A 341 17.27 2.23 8.18
CA LEU A 341 16.60 3.15 7.26
C LEU A 341 16.49 4.56 7.86
N ALA A 342 16.07 4.67 9.11
CA ALA A 342 15.92 5.95 9.81
C ALA A 342 17.25 6.73 9.90
N GLU A 343 18.36 6.03 10.04
CA GLU A 343 19.71 6.60 10.20
C GLU A 343 20.46 6.78 8.86
N SER A 344 19.93 6.27 7.74
CA SER A 344 20.63 6.24 6.45
C SER A 344 20.81 7.60 5.79
N GLY A 345 19.95 8.57 6.09
CA GLY A 345 19.88 9.85 5.36
C GLY A 345 19.34 9.73 3.92
N ALA A 346 18.90 8.55 3.50
CA ALA A 346 18.33 8.28 2.18
C ALA A 346 16.87 8.74 2.08
N VAL A 347 16.37 8.82 0.85
CA VAL A 347 14.93 8.81 0.61
C VAL A 347 14.43 7.39 0.90
N THR A 348 13.66 7.25 1.97
CA THR A 348 13.19 5.95 2.49
C THR A 348 11.70 5.78 2.26
N ILE A 349 11.33 4.74 1.54
CA ILE A 349 9.94 4.43 1.18
C ILE A 349 9.60 3.05 1.74
N VAL A 350 8.55 2.98 2.55
CA VAL A 350 8.03 1.73 3.11
C VAL A 350 6.70 1.42 2.44
N GLY A 351 6.62 0.29 1.76
CA GLY A 351 5.43 -0.17 1.07
C GLY A 351 4.95 -1.52 1.60
N GLY A 352 3.63 -1.75 1.52
CA GLY A 352 2.99 -2.97 2.00
C GLY A 352 2.48 -2.85 3.45
N GLY A 353 1.36 -3.51 3.72
CA GLY A 353 0.66 -3.41 5.00
C GLY A 353 1.49 -3.87 6.20
N ASP A 354 2.19 -5.00 6.05
CA ASP A 354 3.00 -5.57 7.14
C ASP A 354 4.21 -4.70 7.46
N SER A 355 4.89 -4.18 6.45
CA SER A 355 6.03 -3.27 6.63
C SER A 355 5.62 -1.96 7.29
N ALA A 356 4.51 -1.36 6.83
CA ALA A 356 3.94 -0.15 7.41
C ALA A 356 3.56 -0.38 8.88
N SER A 357 2.87 -1.48 9.17
CA SER A 357 2.50 -1.87 10.53
C SER A 357 3.74 -2.09 11.43
N ALA A 358 4.76 -2.76 10.90
CA ALA A 358 6.01 -2.99 11.63
C ALA A 358 6.71 -1.68 11.97
N VAL A 359 6.88 -0.78 11.01
CA VAL A 359 7.53 0.52 11.21
C VAL A 359 6.78 1.38 12.23
N GLU A 360 5.44 1.37 12.20
CA GLU A 360 4.59 2.06 13.16
C GLU A 360 4.71 1.44 14.55
N LYS A 361 4.53 0.11 14.67
CA LYS A 361 4.62 -0.62 15.95
C LYS A 361 5.99 -0.42 16.63
N LEU A 362 7.05 -0.36 15.84
CA LEU A 362 8.42 -0.22 16.34
C LEU A 362 8.85 1.23 16.58
N GLY A 363 8.00 2.23 16.31
CA GLY A 363 8.23 3.63 16.61
C GLY A 363 9.14 4.36 15.63
N PHE A 364 9.20 3.95 14.37
CA PHE A 364 10.02 4.57 13.32
C PHE A 364 9.20 5.29 12.23
N ALA A 365 7.87 5.39 12.36
CA ALA A 365 7.01 5.98 11.35
C ALA A 365 7.41 7.41 10.95
N ASP A 366 7.77 8.25 11.93
CA ASP A 366 8.16 9.65 11.71
C ASP A 366 9.61 9.80 11.19
N LYS A 367 10.36 8.70 11.12
CA LYS A 367 11.79 8.68 10.78
C LYS A 367 12.08 8.16 9.39
N VAL A 368 11.06 7.78 8.66
CA VAL A 368 11.13 7.41 7.24
C VAL A 368 10.49 8.50 6.38
N THR A 369 10.93 8.63 5.14
CA THR A 369 10.44 9.69 4.25
C THR A 369 8.98 9.49 3.88
N HIS A 370 8.58 8.25 3.61
CA HIS A 370 7.22 7.94 3.18
C HIS A 370 6.81 6.51 3.57
N ILE A 371 5.62 6.38 4.13
CA ILE A 371 4.94 5.10 4.29
C ILE A 371 3.76 5.11 3.34
N SER A 372 3.80 4.23 2.33
CA SER A 372 2.74 4.15 1.35
C SER A 372 1.43 3.65 1.96
N THR A 373 0.35 4.32 1.64
CA THR A 373 -1.00 3.92 2.02
C THR A 373 -1.58 2.82 1.12
N GLY A 374 -0.83 2.45 0.07
CA GLY A 374 -1.33 1.66 -1.05
C GLY A 374 -1.52 0.18 -0.78
N GLY A 375 -0.87 -0.42 0.21
CA GLY A 375 -0.95 -1.88 0.42
C GLY A 375 -0.65 -2.67 -0.86
N GLY A 376 -1.68 -3.31 -1.44
CA GLY A 376 -1.55 -4.04 -2.71
C GLY A 376 -1.18 -3.16 -3.90
N ALA A 377 -1.67 -1.93 -3.95
CA ALA A 377 -1.31 -0.98 -5.01
C ALA A 377 0.19 -0.63 -4.97
N SER A 378 0.77 -0.47 -3.78
CA SER A 378 2.21 -0.26 -3.64
C SER A 378 3.02 -1.44 -4.17
N LEU A 379 2.56 -2.66 -3.91
CA LEU A 379 3.22 -3.87 -4.41
C LEU A 379 3.19 -3.91 -5.93
N GLU A 380 2.02 -3.74 -6.54
CA GLU A 380 1.87 -3.73 -8.00
C GLU A 380 2.63 -2.57 -8.65
N PHE A 381 2.75 -1.43 -7.96
CA PHE A 381 3.60 -0.34 -8.40
C PHE A 381 5.07 -0.77 -8.46
N LEU A 382 5.57 -1.44 -7.42
CA LEU A 382 6.94 -1.98 -7.37
C LEU A 382 7.18 -3.10 -8.40
N GLU A 383 6.13 -3.80 -8.81
CA GLU A 383 6.16 -4.77 -9.91
C GLU A 383 6.31 -4.12 -11.29
N GLY A 384 6.16 -2.79 -11.39
CA GLY A 384 6.17 -2.05 -12.65
C GLY A 384 4.89 -2.21 -13.47
N LYS A 385 3.82 -2.69 -12.86
CA LYS A 385 2.51 -2.82 -13.51
C LYS A 385 1.85 -1.49 -13.76
N GLU A 386 1.08 -1.41 -14.82
CA GLU A 386 0.16 -0.30 -15.02
C GLU A 386 -1.01 -0.40 -14.04
N LEU A 387 -1.25 0.68 -13.31
CA LEU A 387 -2.35 0.75 -12.36
C LEU A 387 -3.56 1.42 -13.03
N PRO A 388 -4.69 0.72 -13.20
CA PRO A 388 -5.84 1.23 -13.96
C PRO A 388 -6.36 2.59 -13.44
N GLY A 389 -6.42 2.76 -12.12
CA GLY A 389 -6.86 4.00 -11.49
C GLY A 389 -5.87 5.17 -11.59
N VAL A 390 -4.64 4.91 -12.07
CA VAL A 390 -3.66 5.93 -12.44
C VAL A 390 -3.66 6.17 -13.94
N ALA A 391 -3.71 5.10 -14.74
CA ALA A 391 -3.70 5.19 -16.19
C ALA A 391 -4.87 6.00 -16.75
N CYS A 392 -6.02 5.97 -16.08
CA CYS A 392 -7.22 6.71 -16.47
C CYS A 392 -7.16 8.22 -16.17
N LEU A 393 -6.19 8.69 -15.37
CA LEU A 393 -6.03 10.11 -15.06
C LEU A 393 -5.40 10.86 -16.24
N LEU A 394 -5.77 12.13 -16.38
CA LEU A 394 -5.22 13.01 -17.40
C LEU A 394 -3.72 13.24 -17.17
N ASP A 395 -2.95 13.18 -18.24
CA ASP A 395 -1.52 13.49 -18.24
C ASP A 395 -1.28 15.01 -18.21
N LYS A 396 -0.19 15.44 -17.52
CA LYS A 396 0.33 16.81 -17.60
C LYS A 396 0.96 17.09 -18.94
#